data_f7d4e393ede8c5572ecfdfcfb217ee71
#
_entry.id   f7d4e393ede8c5572ecfdfcfb217ee71
#
_cell.length_a   1.000
_cell.length_b   1.000
_cell.length_c   1.000
_cell.angle_alpha   90.00
_cell.angle_beta   90.00
_cell.angle_gamma   90.00
#
_symmetry.space_group_name_H-M   'P 1'
#
loop_
_entity.id
_entity.type
_entity.pdbx_description
1 polymer ?
#
loop_
_entity_poly.entity_id
_entity_poly.type
_entity_poly.pdbx_seq_one_letter_code
_entity_poly.pdbx_strand_id
1 'polypeptide(L)' 'MSIRALREAAGMKQYELAARMGVKQASVCAWESGENYPSVENLMKLADIFHCSTDEVLGRKCPSA' A
#
# COMPACT_ATOMS: atom_id res chain seq x y z
N MET A 1 -6.32 0.49 6.67
CA MET A 1 -5.60 0.46 5.39
C MET A 1 -5.59 -0.93 4.81
N SER A 2 -5.70 -1.07 3.51
CA SER A 2 -5.78 -2.37 2.85
C SER A 2 -4.49 -2.78 2.13
N ILE A 3 -3.36 -2.17 2.48
CA ILE A 3 -2.06 -2.48 1.86
C ILE A 3 -1.72 -3.95 2.03
N ARG A 4 -1.93 -4.49 3.22
CA ARG A 4 -1.65 -5.90 3.50
C ARG A 4 -2.50 -6.82 2.61
N ALA A 5 -3.79 -6.53 2.52
CA ALA A 5 -4.70 -7.34 1.71
C ALA A 5 -4.31 -7.31 0.23
N LEU A 6 -3.97 -6.12 -0.27
CA LEU A 6 -3.54 -5.96 -1.66
C LEU A 6 -2.21 -6.67 -1.90
N ARG A 7 -1.29 -6.56 -0.95
CA ARG A 7 0.01 -7.20 -1.04
C ARG A 7 -0.14 -8.73 -1.07
N GLU A 8 -0.94 -9.27 -0.16
CA GLU A 8 -1.17 -10.71 -0.09
C GLU A 8 -1.87 -11.22 -1.36
N ALA A 9 -2.83 -10.46 -1.86
CA ALA A 9 -3.52 -10.81 -3.11
C ALA A 9 -2.56 -10.82 -4.29
N ALA A 10 -1.53 -9.98 -4.28
CA ALA A 10 -0.51 -9.95 -5.32
C ALA A 10 0.60 -11.00 -5.10
N GLY A 11 0.53 -11.77 -4.02
CA GLY A 11 1.52 -12.80 -3.71
C GLY A 11 2.87 -12.25 -3.28
N MET A 12 2.89 -11.03 -2.74
CA MET A 12 4.13 -10.36 -2.34
C MET A 12 4.35 -10.43 -0.84
N LYS A 13 5.61 -10.52 -0.45
CA LYS A 13 6.03 -10.38 0.95
C LYS A 13 6.33 -8.92 1.24
N GLN A 14 6.37 -8.56 2.53
CA GLN A 14 6.65 -7.17 2.92
C GLN A 14 7.95 -6.64 2.34
N TYR A 15 9.02 -7.45 2.39
CA TYR A 15 10.30 -7.01 1.86
C TYR A 15 10.28 -6.85 0.34
N GLU A 16 9.47 -7.63 -0.34
CA GLU A 16 9.33 -7.50 -1.80
C GLU A 16 8.64 -6.20 -2.16
N LEU A 17 7.59 -5.86 -1.44
CA LEU A 17 6.91 -4.60 -1.66
C LEU A 17 7.82 -3.42 -1.33
N ALA A 18 8.54 -3.49 -0.21
CA ALA A 18 9.49 -2.45 0.18
C ALA A 18 10.56 -2.23 -0.89
N ALA A 19 11.08 -3.31 -1.46
CA ALA A 19 12.07 -3.22 -2.52
C ALA A 19 11.51 -2.53 -3.76
N ARG A 20 10.27 -2.86 -4.14
CA ARG A 20 9.63 -2.21 -5.29
C ARG A 20 9.37 -0.74 -5.07
N MET A 21 9.07 -0.37 -3.82
CA MET A 21 8.79 1.01 -3.45
C MET A 21 10.07 1.83 -3.21
N GLY A 22 11.21 1.16 -3.04
CA GLY A 22 12.45 1.83 -2.67
C GLY A 22 12.45 2.34 -1.24
N VAL A 23 11.73 1.67 -0.35
CA VAL A 23 11.65 2.03 1.07
C VAL A 23 12.09 0.85 1.93
N LYS A 24 12.25 1.09 3.22
CA LYS A 24 12.60 0.04 4.17
C LYS A 24 11.38 -0.82 4.49
N GLN A 25 11.61 -2.10 4.78
CA GLN A 25 10.56 -3.01 5.20
C GLN A 25 9.81 -2.49 6.43
N ALA A 26 10.52 -1.82 7.34
CA ALA A 26 9.92 -1.22 8.52
C ALA A 26 8.83 -0.20 8.17
N SER A 27 9.00 0.52 7.06
CA SER A 27 8.00 1.47 6.58
C SER A 27 6.72 0.75 6.15
N VAL A 28 6.87 -0.33 5.39
CA VAL A 28 5.72 -1.13 4.97
C VAL A 28 5.00 -1.72 6.19
N CYS A 29 5.77 -2.23 7.13
CA CYS A 29 5.22 -2.77 8.37
C CYS A 29 4.40 -1.72 9.13
N ALA A 30 4.95 -0.50 9.27
CA ALA A 30 4.26 0.59 9.95
C ALA A 30 2.97 0.98 9.23
N TRP A 31 2.98 0.99 7.90
CA TRP A 31 1.76 1.28 7.12
C TRP A 31 0.69 0.21 7.33
N GLU A 32 1.10 -1.05 7.38
CA GLU A 32 0.16 -2.16 7.57
C GLU A 32 -0.41 -2.22 8.98
N SER A 33 0.38 -1.83 9.98
CA SER A 33 -0.06 -1.82 11.38
C SER A 33 -0.87 -0.57 11.73
N GLY A 34 -0.84 0.45 10.89
CA GLY A 34 -1.53 1.71 11.16
C GLY A 34 -0.73 2.71 11.98
N GLU A 35 0.54 2.43 12.29
CA GLU A 35 1.40 3.37 13.01
C GLU A 35 1.65 4.64 12.21
N ASN A 36 1.87 4.48 10.91
CA ASN A 36 2.12 5.58 9.99
C ASN A 36 1.32 5.38 8.72
N TYR A 37 1.15 6.47 7.99
CA TYR A 37 0.53 6.44 6.68
C TYR A 37 1.58 6.76 5.62
N PRO A 38 1.49 6.16 4.43
CA PRO A 38 2.40 6.50 3.35
C PRO A 38 2.17 7.96 2.92
N SER A 39 3.24 8.61 2.46
CA SER A 39 3.12 9.94 1.85
C SER A 39 2.29 9.85 0.58
N VAL A 40 1.88 11.00 0.05
CA VAL A 40 1.11 11.05 -1.20
C VAL A 40 1.90 10.37 -2.33
N GLU A 41 3.19 10.62 -2.43
CA GLU A 41 4.07 9.97 -3.40
C GLU A 41 4.04 8.45 -3.27
N ASN A 42 4.21 7.96 -2.05
CA ASN A 42 4.22 6.53 -1.78
C ASN A 42 2.84 5.92 -2.04
N LEU A 43 1.78 6.66 -1.70
CA LEU A 43 0.42 6.22 -1.95
C LEU A 43 0.16 6.03 -3.44
N MET A 44 0.63 6.96 -4.26
CA MET A 44 0.52 6.86 -5.70
C MET A 44 1.32 5.68 -6.26
N LYS A 45 2.50 5.43 -5.72
CA LYS A 45 3.31 4.26 -6.10
C LYS A 45 2.60 2.96 -5.77
N LEU A 46 2.00 2.90 -4.59
CA LEU A 46 1.24 1.71 -4.17
C LEU A 46 0.06 1.46 -5.10
N ALA A 47 -0.68 2.51 -5.43
CA ALA A 47 -1.80 2.39 -6.36
C ALA A 47 -1.34 1.88 -7.72
N ASP A 48 -0.20 2.36 -8.18
CA ASP A 48 0.40 1.93 -9.45
C ASP A 48 0.81 0.45 -9.40
N ILE A 49 1.48 0.04 -8.33
CA ILE A 49 1.96 -1.34 -8.17
C ILE A 49 0.78 -2.31 -8.13
N PHE A 50 -0.28 -1.94 -7.45
CA PHE A 50 -1.45 -2.81 -7.27
C PHE A 50 -2.53 -2.60 -8.33
N HIS A 51 -2.30 -1.67 -9.27
CA HIS A 51 -3.26 -1.36 -10.34
C HIS A 51 -4.64 -1.01 -9.79
N CYS A 52 -4.67 -0.17 -8.76
CA CYS A 52 -5.91 0.24 -8.12
C CYS A 52 -5.87 1.74 -7.80
N SER A 53 -6.98 2.26 -7.29
CA SER A 53 -7.04 3.67 -6.89
C SER A 53 -6.38 3.86 -5.52
N THR A 54 -6.00 5.11 -5.21
CA THR A 54 -5.48 5.44 -3.89
C THR A 54 -6.51 5.20 -2.80
N ASP A 55 -7.79 5.36 -3.12
CA ASP A 55 -8.87 5.07 -2.17
C ASP A 55 -8.89 3.59 -1.79
N GLU A 56 -8.65 2.71 -2.75
CA GLU A 56 -8.56 1.27 -2.48
C GLU A 56 -7.37 0.94 -1.60
N VAL A 57 -6.23 1.59 -1.82
CA VAL A 57 -5.05 1.41 -0.98
C VAL A 57 -5.36 1.82 0.46
N LEU A 58 -6.09 2.90 0.64
CA LEU A 58 -6.48 3.39 1.97
C LEU A 58 -7.62 2.59 2.59
N GLY A 59 -8.25 1.70 1.82
CA GLY A 59 -9.38 0.93 2.30
C GLY A 59 -10.69 1.71 2.33
N ARG A 60 -10.73 2.85 1.65
CA ARG A 60 -11.95 3.65 1.53
C ARG A 60 -12.79 3.15 0.39
N LYS A 61 -14.08 3.21 0.57
CA LYS A 61 -14.98 2.98 -0.55
C LYS A 61 -14.95 4.21 -1.45
N CYS A 62 -14.74 3.98 -2.74
CA CYS A 62 -14.90 5.07 -3.69
C CYS A 62 -16.33 5.58 -3.61
N PRO A 63 -16.55 6.91 -3.51
CA PRO A 63 -17.91 7.41 -3.62
C PRO A 63 -18.43 6.99 -4.99
N SER A 64 -19.47 6.21 -5.00
CA SER A 64 -20.11 5.85 -6.26
C SER A 64 -20.67 7.12 -6.88
N ALA A 65 -20.16 7.43 -8.01
CA ALA A 65 -20.71 8.51 -8.76
C ALA A 65 -22.13 8.18 -9.17
#